data_99b2f8ea15d01cc27b4458f11672b7f2
#
_entry.id   99b2f8ea15d01cc27b4458f11672b7f2
#
_cell.length_a   1.000
_cell.length_b   1.000
_cell.length_c   1.000
_cell.angle_alpha   90.00
_cell.angle_beta   90.00
_cell.angle_gamma   90.00
#
_symmetry.space_group_name_H-M   'P 1'
#
loop_
_entity.id
_entity.type
_entity.pdbx_description
1 polymer ?
#
loop_
_entity_poly.entity_id
_entity_poly.type
_entity_poly.pdbx_seq_one_letter_code
_entity_poly.pdbx_strand_id
1 'polypeptide(L)'
;MEWFRRSERVERRGVALVLHGLNLNPARMAAVIAALNDGGVDALRLSLRGHGDNFRQREGMDAAQSRLEDFMGVSHSLWFRETLKGFEEARKSAHANRAPLFLVGFSYGALIGLDLLAARPDAAFERAVLFAPALSLRGWDYAIRLFAPFPKMIIPSLAPARYLANPGTPMAAYNALFETLDHFESHIGPKLNLPTLVVMDPGDELVSLGGIRKLAETHNLDQWRFHPVQNRGSRLNRALRHIVIDEMSVGREAWAEIRTAMAAHLRQDPP
;
A
#
# COMPACT_ATOMS: atom_id res chain seq x y z
N MET A 1 -1.39 -12.53 7.91
CA MET A 1 -1.86 -12.71 6.52
C MET A 1 -3.25 -13.29 6.54
N GLU A 2 -4.15 -12.81 5.68
CA GLU A 2 -5.54 -13.22 5.62
C GLU A 2 -6.04 -13.25 4.17
N TRP A 3 -6.70 -14.35 3.79
CA TRP A 3 -7.26 -14.54 2.48
C TRP A 3 -8.71 -14.05 2.40
N PHE A 4 -9.02 -13.29 1.37
CA PHE A 4 -10.37 -12.89 0.96
C PHE A 4 -10.63 -13.46 -0.41
N ARG A 5 -11.53 -14.43 -0.48
CA ARG A 5 -11.84 -15.12 -1.73
C ARG A 5 -13.00 -14.43 -2.44
N ARG A 6 -12.91 -14.34 -3.78
CA ARG A 6 -14.05 -13.97 -4.61
C ARG A 6 -15.21 -14.96 -4.42
N SER A 7 -16.41 -14.56 -4.79
CA SER A 7 -17.52 -15.49 -4.88
C SER A 7 -17.24 -16.59 -5.91
N GLU A 8 -17.61 -17.84 -5.62
CA GLU A 8 -17.47 -18.96 -6.56
C GLU A 8 -18.26 -18.74 -7.87
N ARG A 9 -19.29 -17.89 -7.83
CA ARG A 9 -20.07 -17.51 -9.02
C ARG A 9 -19.35 -16.55 -9.97
N VAL A 10 -18.26 -15.94 -9.53
CA VAL A 10 -17.46 -15.03 -10.33
C VAL A 10 -16.24 -15.79 -10.83
N GLU A 11 -15.96 -15.73 -12.12
CA GLU A 11 -14.77 -16.33 -12.71
C GLU A 11 -13.48 -15.77 -12.08
N ARG A 12 -12.51 -16.66 -11.80
CA ARG A 12 -11.21 -16.20 -11.28
C ARG A 12 -10.41 -15.53 -12.38
N ARG A 13 -9.97 -14.31 -12.09
CA ARG A 13 -9.17 -13.49 -13.02
C ARG A 13 -7.78 -13.16 -12.49
N GLY A 14 -7.51 -13.46 -11.23
CA GLY A 14 -6.20 -13.20 -10.66
C GLY A 14 -6.13 -13.48 -9.16
N VAL A 15 -4.94 -13.25 -8.65
CA VAL A 15 -4.61 -13.22 -7.22
C VAL A 15 -3.91 -11.89 -6.94
N ALA A 16 -4.27 -11.19 -5.88
CA ALA A 16 -3.64 -9.94 -5.48
C ALA A 16 -2.95 -10.07 -4.12
N LEU A 17 -1.71 -9.58 -4.01
CA LEU A 17 -1.10 -9.23 -2.74
C LEU A 17 -1.52 -7.82 -2.38
N VAL A 18 -2.19 -7.65 -1.23
CA VAL A 18 -2.73 -6.36 -0.77
C VAL A 18 -1.94 -5.87 0.43
N LEU A 19 -1.34 -4.68 0.30
CA LEU A 19 -0.44 -4.06 1.28
C LEU A 19 -0.99 -2.72 1.77
N HIS A 20 -1.03 -2.51 3.08
CA HIS A 20 -1.57 -1.31 3.73
C HIS A 20 -0.52 -0.21 3.95
N GLY A 21 -0.96 1.03 4.27
CA GLY A 21 -0.09 2.18 4.58
C GLY A 21 0.58 2.11 5.95
N LEU A 22 1.49 3.07 6.22
CA LEU A 22 2.45 3.09 7.33
C LEU A 22 1.83 2.87 8.73
N ASN A 23 0.72 3.51 9.05
CA ASN A 23 -0.05 3.31 10.30
C ASN A 23 -1.53 3.07 9.99
N LEU A 24 -1.84 2.54 8.79
CA LEU A 24 -3.20 2.21 8.43
C LEU A 24 -3.62 0.89 9.11
N ASN A 25 -4.80 0.87 9.70
CA ASN A 25 -5.42 -0.40 10.10
C ASN A 25 -5.65 -1.26 8.84
N PRO A 26 -5.05 -2.46 8.74
CA PRO A 26 -5.17 -3.31 7.55
C PRO A 26 -6.62 -3.61 7.14
N ALA A 27 -7.56 -3.64 8.09
CA ALA A 27 -8.98 -3.84 7.81
C ALA A 27 -9.58 -2.72 6.95
N ARG A 28 -8.95 -1.54 6.86
CA ARG A 28 -9.41 -0.44 6.01
C ARG A 28 -9.19 -0.68 4.52
N MET A 29 -8.40 -1.68 4.16
CA MET A 29 -8.31 -2.15 2.77
C MET A 29 -9.55 -2.96 2.32
N ALA A 30 -10.56 -3.14 3.17
CA ALA A 30 -11.75 -3.97 2.88
C ALA A 30 -12.52 -3.51 1.64
N ALA A 31 -12.67 -2.20 1.42
CA ALA A 31 -13.38 -1.69 0.23
C ALA A 31 -12.61 -1.96 -1.07
N VAL A 32 -11.27 -1.86 -1.04
CA VAL A 32 -10.39 -2.24 -2.15
C VAL A 32 -10.48 -3.74 -2.40
N ILE A 33 -10.43 -4.55 -1.34
CA ILE A 33 -10.53 -6.02 -1.42
C ILE A 33 -11.90 -6.43 -1.98
N ALA A 34 -12.99 -5.80 -1.55
CA ALA A 34 -14.32 -6.07 -2.10
C ALA A 34 -14.37 -5.79 -3.60
N ALA A 35 -13.80 -4.65 -4.06
CA ALA A 35 -13.73 -4.32 -5.47
C ALA A 35 -12.89 -5.33 -6.28
N LEU A 36 -11.80 -5.87 -5.71
CA LEU A 36 -11.01 -6.95 -6.29
C LEU A 36 -11.83 -8.24 -6.42
N ASN A 37 -12.52 -8.64 -5.34
CA ASN A 37 -13.34 -9.84 -5.33
C ASN A 37 -14.52 -9.76 -6.32
N ASP A 38 -15.20 -8.61 -6.41
CA ASP A 38 -16.22 -8.33 -7.43
C ASP A 38 -15.67 -8.46 -8.85
N GLY A 39 -14.40 -8.10 -9.05
CA GLY A 39 -13.66 -8.23 -10.31
C GLY A 39 -13.09 -9.63 -10.59
N GLY A 40 -13.32 -10.61 -9.72
CA GLY A 40 -12.83 -11.99 -9.91
C GLY A 40 -11.42 -12.23 -9.36
N VAL A 41 -10.88 -11.34 -8.54
CA VAL A 41 -9.53 -11.43 -7.99
C VAL A 41 -9.58 -11.88 -6.53
N ASP A 42 -8.91 -13.00 -6.21
CA ASP A 42 -8.70 -13.42 -4.83
C ASP A 42 -7.62 -12.53 -4.19
N ALA A 43 -7.81 -12.05 -2.97
CA ALA A 43 -6.90 -11.13 -2.31
C ALA A 43 -6.25 -11.73 -1.07
N LEU A 44 -4.91 -11.64 -0.97
CA LEU A 44 -4.16 -11.90 0.24
C LEU A 44 -3.80 -10.57 0.89
N ARG A 45 -4.45 -10.24 2.00
CA ARG A 45 -4.11 -9.08 2.81
C ARG A 45 -2.95 -9.41 3.75
N LEU A 46 -1.87 -8.68 3.61
CA LEU A 46 -0.74 -8.74 4.55
C LEU A 46 -0.91 -7.65 5.61
N SER A 47 -0.81 -8.04 6.88
CA SER A 47 -0.60 -7.11 7.99
C SER A 47 0.88 -7.14 8.35
N LEU A 48 1.57 -6.01 8.20
CA LEU A 48 2.96 -5.85 8.61
C LEU A 48 3.08 -5.80 10.14
N ARG A 49 4.24 -6.15 10.69
CA ARG A 49 4.52 -6.12 12.13
C ARG A 49 4.10 -4.79 12.76
N GLY A 50 3.40 -4.87 13.89
CA GLY A 50 2.83 -3.72 14.57
C GLY A 50 1.47 -3.28 14.06
N HIS A 51 0.81 -4.08 13.16
CA HIS A 51 -0.50 -3.77 12.59
C HIS A 51 -1.46 -4.97 12.65
N GLY A 52 -2.75 -4.68 12.82
CA GLY A 52 -3.79 -5.72 12.94
C GLY A 52 -3.42 -6.73 14.03
N ASP A 53 -3.45 -8.01 13.67
CA ASP A 53 -3.10 -9.12 14.57
C ASP A 53 -1.63 -9.57 14.43
N ASN A 54 -0.81 -8.85 13.65
CA ASN A 54 0.60 -9.16 13.51
C ASN A 54 1.45 -8.45 14.58
N PHE A 55 1.34 -8.93 15.82
CA PHE A 55 2.16 -8.51 16.94
C PHE A 55 2.37 -9.69 17.90
N ARG A 56 3.32 -9.56 18.83
CA ARG A 56 3.56 -10.52 19.89
C ARG A 56 2.85 -10.04 21.15
N GLN A 57 1.90 -10.83 21.66
CA GLN A 57 1.28 -10.54 22.96
C GLN A 57 2.35 -10.56 24.05
N ARG A 58 2.41 -9.50 24.84
CA ARG A 58 3.33 -9.34 25.96
C ARG A 58 2.59 -9.50 27.29
N GLU A 59 3.26 -10.13 28.24
CA GLU A 59 2.73 -10.28 29.60
C GLU A 59 2.52 -8.90 30.24
N GLY A 60 1.40 -8.73 30.93
CA GLY A 60 1.04 -7.47 31.59
C GLY A 60 0.59 -6.33 30.66
N MET A 61 0.52 -6.55 29.34
CA MET A 61 0.06 -5.56 28.37
C MET A 61 -1.25 -6.02 27.70
N ASP A 62 -2.11 -5.08 27.37
CA ASP A 62 -3.23 -5.36 26.49
C ASP A 62 -2.76 -5.49 25.02
N ALA A 63 -3.68 -5.88 24.13
CA ALA A 63 -3.38 -6.09 22.71
C ALA A 63 -2.91 -4.81 22.00
N ALA A 64 -3.47 -3.65 22.36
CA ALA A 64 -3.09 -2.37 21.75
C ALA A 64 -1.68 -1.94 22.19
N GLN A 65 -1.36 -2.11 23.46
CA GLN A 65 -0.03 -1.85 24.01
C GLN A 65 1.02 -2.78 23.39
N SER A 66 0.74 -4.09 23.33
CA SER A 66 1.63 -5.09 22.75
C SER A 66 1.89 -4.81 21.27
N ARG A 67 0.86 -4.39 20.51
CA ARG A 67 0.98 -4.02 19.10
C ARG A 67 1.83 -2.77 18.91
N LEU A 68 1.63 -1.74 19.73
CA LEU A 68 2.43 -0.52 19.69
C LEU A 68 3.90 -0.79 20.03
N GLU A 69 4.18 -1.64 21.00
CA GLU A 69 5.55 -2.05 21.34
C GLU A 69 6.24 -2.76 20.16
N ASP A 70 5.54 -3.66 19.47
CA ASP A 70 6.07 -4.27 18.26
C ASP A 70 6.25 -3.25 17.12
N PHE A 71 5.37 -2.25 17.02
CA PHE A 71 5.49 -1.16 16.05
C PHE A 71 6.70 -0.25 16.33
N MET A 72 7.07 -0.05 17.59
CA MET A 72 8.30 0.69 17.98
C MET A 72 9.60 -0.08 17.70
N GLY A 73 9.52 -1.36 17.36
CA GLY A 73 10.68 -2.19 17.04
C GLY A 73 10.81 -2.59 15.56
N VAL A 74 10.07 -1.93 14.66
CA VAL A 74 10.09 -2.26 13.23
C VAL A 74 11.31 -1.71 12.51
N SER A 75 11.63 -2.29 11.34
CA SER A 75 12.68 -1.83 10.43
C SER A 75 12.30 -2.21 8.98
N HIS A 76 12.93 -1.58 8.00
CA HIS A 76 12.82 -1.96 6.60
C HIS A 76 13.04 -3.47 6.40
N SER A 77 14.15 -3.99 6.90
CA SER A 77 14.50 -5.41 6.73
C SER A 77 13.46 -6.38 7.31
N LEU A 78 12.79 -6.02 8.41
CA LEU A 78 11.71 -6.83 8.97
C LEU A 78 10.49 -6.82 8.04
N TRP A 79 10.02 -5.66 7.65
CA TRP A 79 8.86 -5.51 6.78
C TRP A 79 9.08 -6.03 5.37
N PHE A 80 10.31 -5.88 4.83
CA PHE A 80 10.70 -6.47 3.56
C PHE A 80 10.59 -8.00 3.58
N ARG A 81 11.09 -8.66 4.65
CA ARG A 81 10.96 -10.12 4.81
C ARG A 81 9.50 -10.57 4.95
N GLU A 82 8.67 -9.78 5.64
CA GLU A 82 7.24 -10.09 5.76
C GLU A 82 6.52 -9.92 4.41
N THR A 83 6.87 -8.87 3.65
CA THR A 83 6.34 -8.64 2.30
C THR A 83 6.77 -9.77 1.34
N LEU A 84 8.02 -10.22 1.42
CA LEU A 84 8.51 -11.35 0.64
C LEU A 84 7.71 -12.63 0.95
N LYS A 85 7.46 -12.94 2.21
CA LYS A 85 6.60 -14.09 2.60
C LYS A 85 5.18 -13.97 2.06
N GLY A 86 4.60 -12.76 2.11
CA GLY A 86 3.28 -12.49 1.53
C GLY A 86 3.26 -12.69 0.02
N PHE A 87 4.29 -12.22 -0.66
CA PHE A 87 4.48 -12.42 -2.11
C PHE A 87 4.59 -13.91 -2.46
N GLU A 88 5.42 -14.66 -1.75
CA GLU A 88 5.61 -16.11 -1.99
C GLU A 88 4.31 -16.88 -1.82
N GLU A 89 3.52 -16.57 -0.80
CA GLU A 89 2.22 -17.19 -0.57
C GLU A 89 1.20 -16.83 -1.66
N ALA A 90 1.13 -15.55 -2.05
CA ALA A 90 0.26 -15.10 -3.14
C ALA A 90 0.69 -15.73 -4.49
N ARG A 91 2.00 -15.78 -4.78
CA ARG A 91 2.56 -16.41 -5.97
C ARG A 91 2.24 -17.89 -6.06
N LYS A 92 2.37 -18.62 -4.94
CA LYS A 92 1.99 -20.03 -4.85
C LYS A 92 0.52 -20.25 -5.20
N SER A 93 -0.37 -19.41 -4.67
CA SER A 93 -1.80 -19.45 -4.99
C SER A 93 -2.08 -19.10 -6.46
N ALA A 94 -1.43 -18.08 -7.00
CA ALA A 94 -1.56 -17.68 -8.41
C ALA A 94 -1.11 -18.82 -9.34
N HIS A 95 0.05 -19.43 -9.08
CA HIS A 95 0.57 -20.54 -9.86
C HIS A 95 -0.35 -21.77 -9.81
N ALA A 96 -0.80 -22.17 -8.61
CA ALA A 96 -1.71 -23.30 -8.44
C ALA A 96 -3.04 -23.14 -9.19
N ASN A 97 -3.48 -21.90 -9.39
CA ASN A 97 -4.71 -21.58 -10.09
C ASN A 97 -4.51 -21.12 -11.54
N ARG A 98 -3.26 -21.13 -12.06
CA ARG A 98 -2.89 -20.60 -13.38
C ARG A 98 -3.46 -19.20 -13.62
N ALA A 99 -3.35 -18.35 -12.61
CA ALA A 99 -3.91 -17.01 -12.60
C ALA A 99 -2.79 -15.97 -12.47
N PRO A 100 -2.94 -14.76 -13.06
CA PRO A 100 -1.99 -13.67 -12.90
C PRO A 100 -1.89 -13.22 -11.44
N LEU A 101 -0.72 -12.74 -11.05
CA LEU A 101 -0.45 -12.15 -9.74
C LEU A 101 -0.39 -10.63 -9.84
N PHE A 102 -1.13 -9.95 -8.98
CA PHE A 102 -1.23 -8.50 -8.94
C PHE A 102 -0.66 -7.92 -7.64
N LEU A 103 -0.04 -6.76 -7.73
CA LEU A 103 0.32 -5.93 -6.58
C LEU A 103 -0.77 -4.88 -6.35
N VAL A 104 -1.31 -4.80 -5.14
CA VAL A 104 -2.22 -3.73 -4.74
C VAL A 104 -1.71 -3.11 -3.45
N GLY A 105 -1.32 -1.84 -3.47
CA GLY A 105 -0.70 -1.19 -2.33
C GLY A 105 -1.26 0.20 -2.06
N PHE A 106 -1.36 0.58 -0.79
CA PHE A 106 -1.66 1.94 -0.37
C PHE A 106 -0.45 2.56 0.34
N SER A 107 -0.06 3.76 -0.08
CA SER A 107 0.99 4.57 0.56
C SER A 107 2.29 3.78 0.75
N TYR A 108 2.74 3.55 1.98
CA TYR A 108 3.90 2.72 2.29
C TYR A 108 3.79 1.29 1.74
N GLY A 109 2.58 0.70 1.76
CA GLY A 109 2.36 -0.62 1.18
C GLY A 109 2.65 -0.69 -0.32
N ALA A 110 2.37 0.39 -1.05
CA ALA A 110 2.75 0.50 -2.46
C ALA A 110 4.28 0.60 -2.62
N LEU A 111 4.94 1.40 -1.79
CA LEU A 111 6.40 1.54 -1.79
C LEU A 111 7.09 0.21 -1.50
N ILE A 112 6.78 -0.47 -0.40
CA ILE A 112 7.45 -1.73 -0.01
C ILE A 112 7.16 -2.87 -1.02
N GLY A 113 5.99 -2.86 -1.66
CA GLY A 113 5.66 -3.81 -2.72
C GLY A 113 6.49 -3.59 -3.99
N LEU A 114 6.70 -2.33 -4.38
CA LEU A 114 7.57 -1.98 -5.51
C LEU A 114 9.05 -2.16 -5.16
N ASP A 115 9.45 -1.90 -3.93
CA ASP A 115 10.80 -2.16 -3.43
C ASP A 115 11.15 -3.64 -3.52
N LEU A 116 10.22 -4.52 -3.11
CA LEU A 116 10.37 -5.97 -3.31
C LEU A 116 10.53 -6.34 -4.79
N LEU A 117 9.69 -5.78 -5.67
CA LEU A 117 9.76 -6.03 -7.11
C LEU A 117 11.09 -5.58 -7.71
N ALA A 118 11.58 -4.40 -7.32
CA ALA A 118 12.82 -3.84 -7.81
C ALA A 118 14.04 -4.66 -7.37
N ALA A 119 14.12 -4.99 -6.07
CA ALA A 119 15.28 -5.60 -5.46
C ALA A 119 15.39 -7.12 -5.67
N ARG A 120 14.26 -7.82 -5.93
CA ARG A 120 14.25 -9.29 -6.06
C ARG A 120 14.16 -9.74 -7.51
N PRO A 121 15.18 -10.45 -8.05
CA PRO A 121 15.16 -10.94 -9.44
C PRO A 121 13.99 -11.88 -9.74
N ASP A 122 13.57 -12.69 -8.77
CA ASP A 122 12.50 -13.69 -8.86
C ASP A 122 11.10 -13.13 -8.55
N ALA A 123 10.98 -11.87 -8.11
CA ALA A 123 9.69 -11.21 -7.92
C ALA A 123 9.11 -10.73 -9.26
N ALA A 124 7.84 -11.04 -9.51
CA ALA A 124 7.11 -10.58 -10.67
C ALA A 124 5.63 -10.40 -10.34
N PHE A 125 5.05 -9.35 -10.89
CA PHE A 125 3.62 -9.09 -10.92
C PHE A 125 3.23 -8.75 -12.36
N GLU A 126 2.05 -9.18 -12.80
CA GLU A 126 1.56 -8.83 -14.13
C GLU A 126 1.03 -7.40 -14.20
N ARG A 127 0.48 -6.91 -13.10
CA ARG A 127 -0.06 -5.55 -12.97
C ARG A 127 0.04 -5.03 -11.55
N ALA A 128 0.02 -3.70 -11.42
CA ALA A 128 -0.05 -3.06 -10.11
C ALA A 128 -1.18 -2.02 -10.03
N VAL A 129 -1.82 -1.91 -8.86
CA VAL A 129 -2.72 -0.80 -8.51
C VAL A 129 -2.19 -0.15 -7.24
N LEU A 130 -1.78 1.10 -7.36
CA LEU A 130 -1.09 1.85 -6.33
C LEU A 130 -1.94 3.05 -5.90
N PHE A 131 -2.38 3.05 -4.66
CA PHE A 131 -3.14 4.14 -4.06
C PHE A 131 -2.19 5.07 -3.32
N ALA A 132 -2.10 6.33 -3.74
CA ALA A 132 -1.23 7.36 -3.14
C ALA A 132 0.16 6.81 -2.73
N PRO A 133 0.94 6.20 -3.66
CA PRO A 133 2.16 5.49 -3.33
C PRO A 133 3.22 6.42 -2.74
N ALA A 134 3.87 6.04 -1.63
CA ALA A 134 4.85 6.85 -0.91
C ALA A 134 6.23 6.91 -1.62
N LEU A 135 6.23 7.19 -2.94
CA LEU A 135 7.42 7.21 -3.79
C LEU A 135 8.06 8.61 -3.90
N SER A 136 7.33 9.66 -3.57
CA SER A 136 7.81 11.04 -3.61
C SER A 136 7.15 11.84 -2.49
N LEU A 137 7.79 11.87 -1.34
CA LEU A 137 7.30 12.57 -0.16
C LEU A 137 7.43 14.09 -0.34
N ARG A 138 6.55 14.87 0.31
CA ARG A 138 6.68 16.33 0.33
C ARG A 138 7.82 16.77 1.24
N GLY A 139 8.42 17.93 0.94
CA GLY A 139 9.65 18.38 1.60
C GLY A 139 9.58 18.48 3.15
N TRP A 140 8.41 18.81 3.72
CA TRP A 140 8.24 18.89 5.18
C TRP A 140 8.31 17.51 5.86
N ASP A 141 7.98 16.42 5.15
CA ASP A 141 8.07 15.06 5.70
C ASP A 141 9.53 14.68 5.99
N TYR A 142 10.48 15.24 5.25
CA TYR A 142 11.92 15.02 5.51
C TYR A 142 12.40 15.67 6.81
N ALA A 143 11.70 16.70 7.33
CA ALA A 143 12.05 17.29 8.62
C ALA A 143 11.89 16.28 9.79
N ILE A 144 11.04 15.26 9.62
CA ILE A 144 10.89 14.18 10.58
C ILE A 144 12.19 13.38 10.73
N ARG A 145 13.05 13.30 9.70
CA ARG A 145 14.37 12.61 9.77
C ARG A 145 15.28 13.18 10.88
N LEU A 146 15.07 14.41 11.33
CA LEU A 146 15.82 14.98 12.46
C LEU A 146 15.60 14.21 13.77
N PHE A 147 14.47 13.50 13.88
CA PHE A 147 14.13 12.69 15.05
C PHE A 147 14.52 11.21 14.91
N ALA A 148 15.21 10.84 13.81
CA ALA A 148 15.65 9.47 13.54
C ALA A 148 16.42 8.80 14.72
N PRO A 149 17.24 9.51 15.52
CA PRO A 149 17.93 8.92 16.67
C PRO A 149 17.01 8.48 17.81
N PHE A 150 15.73 8.84 17.77
CA PHE A 150 14.75 8.53 18.84
C PHE A 150 13.66 7.54 18.32
N PRO A 151 13.99 6.26 18.04
CA PRO A 151 13.07 5.33 17.34
C PRO A 151 11.76 5.08 18.07
N LYS A 152 11.74 5.22 19.40
CA LYS A 152 10.53 5.03 20.22
C LYS A 152 9.67 6.28 20.37
N MET A 153 10.13 7.44 19.86
CA MET A 153 9.33 8.66 19.87
C MET A 153 8.09 8.47 19.00
N ILE A 154 6.91 8.75 19.56
CA ILE A 154 5.64 8.60 18.86
C ILE A 154 5.22 9.97 18.32
N ILE A 155 4.98 10.04 17.02
CA ILE A 155 4.44 11.21 16.34
C ILE A 155 2.92 11.02 16.23
N PRO A 156 2.10 11.94 16.76
CA PRO A 156 0.65 11.87 16.63
C PRO A 156 0.23 11.82 15.16
N SER A 157 -0.72 10.95 14.84
CA SER A 157 -1.27 10.87 13.48
C SER A 157 -2.39 11.88 13.28
N LEU A 158 -2.40 12.56 12.14
CA LEU A 158 -3.47 13.48 11.75
C LEU A 158 -4.69 12.72 11.16
N ALA A 159 -4.54 11.47 10.82
CA ALA A 159 -5.63 10.66 10.28
C ALA A 159 -6.68 10.34 11.38
N PRO A 160 -7.99 10.27 11.03
CA PRO A 160 -9.02 9.87 11.98
C PRO A 160 -8.73 8.50 12.58
N ALA A 161 -8.99 8.35 13.89
CA ALA A 161 -8.70 7.14 14.67
C ALA A 161 -9.19 5.84 14.00
N ARG A 162 -10.33 5.90 13.30
CA ARG A 162 -10.89 4.75 12.59
C ARG A 162 -10.01 4.19 11.47
N TYR A 163 -9.08 4.99 10.91
CA TYR A 163 -8.13 4.53 9.89
C TYR A 163 -6.83 4.03 10.51
N LEU A 164 -6.56 4.37 11.75
CA LEU A 164 -5.29 4.08 12.39
C LEU A 164 -5.25 2.65 12.97
N ALA A 165 -4.08 2.03 12.85
CA ALA A 165 -3.74 0.79 13.56
C ALA A 165 -3.32 1.08 15.00
N ASN A 166 -2.63 2.20 15.23
CA ASN A 166 -2.09 2.64 16.51
C ASN A 166 -2.36 4.13 16.73
N PRO A 167 -2.41 4.62 17.98
CA PRO A 167 -2.73 6.04 18.28
C PRO A 167 -1.77 7.06 17.67
N GLY A 168 -0.55 6.63 17.33
CA GLY A 168 0.48 7.43 16.66
C GLY A 168 1.48 6.54 15.93
N THR A 169 2.40 7.16 15.20
CA THR A 169 3.41 6.47 14.41
C THR A 169 4.77 6.64 15.08
N PRO A 170 5.45 5.56 15.52
CA PRO A 170 6.77 5.67 16.13
C PRO A 170 7.82 6.04 15.08
N MET A 171 8.89 6.70 15.52
CA MET A 171 10.01 7.09 14.67
C MET A 171 10.68 5.88 13.99
N ALA A 172 10.67 4.71 14.64
CA ALA A 172 11.12 3.46 14.02
C ALA A 172 10.39 3.15 12.70
N ALA A 173 9.08 3.43 12.63
CA ALA A 173 8.30 3.22 11.40
C ALA A 173 8.62 4.27 10.32
N TYR A 174 8.87 5.52 10.71
CA TYR A 174 9.37 6.53 9.75
C TYR A 174 10.78 6.21 9.26
N ASN A 175 11.67 5.74 10.15
CA ASN A 175 13.01 5.28 9.75
C ASN A 175 12.88 4.14 8.73
N ALA A 176 12.03 3.15 8.98
CA ALA A 176 11.77 2.06 8.03
C ALA A 176 11.19 2.55 6.69
N LEU A 177 10.32 3.58 6.71
CA LEU A 177 9.82 4.22 5.48
C LEU A 177 10.96 4.85 4.68
N PHE A 178 11.83 5.63 5.33
CA PHE A 178 12.95 6.29 4.65
C PHE A 178 13.99 5.29 4.16
N GLU A 179 14.31 4.27 4.95
CA GLU A 179 15.18 3.17 4.53
C GLU A 179 14.61 2.42 3.31
N THR A 180 13.28 2.19 3.29
CA THR A 180 12.61 1.57 2.15
C THR A 180 12.70 2.45 0.90
N LEU A 181 12.51 3.77 1.07
CA LEU A 181 12.60 4.71 -0.05
C LEU A 181 14.02 4.77 -0.63
N ASP A 182 15.02 4.91 0.23
CA ASP A 182 16.45 4.93 -0.16
C ASP A 182 16.83 3.58 -0.84
N HIS A 183 16.35 2.44 -0.31
CA HIS A 183 16.58 1.12 -0.90
C HIS A 183 15.87 0.97 -2.25
N PHE A 184 14.61 1.36 -2.36
CA PHE A 184 13.86 1.36 -3.61
C PHE A 184 14.56 2.21 -4.69
N GLU A 185 14.96 3.46 -4.37
CA GLU A 185 15.63 4.36 -5.30
C GLU A 185 16.94 3.77 -5.85
N SER A 186 17.67 3.01 -5.02
CA SER A 186 18.91 2.34 -5.44
C SER A 186 18.69 1.12 -6.34
N HIS A 187 17.45 0.60 -6.45
CA HIS A 187 17.10 -0.59 -7.22
C HIS A 187 16.11 -0.32 -8.36
N ILE A 188 15.79 0.95 -8.64
CA ILE A 188 14.89 1.28 -9.76
C ILE A 188 15.46 0.74 -11.07
N GLY A 189 14.64 -0.02 -11.80
CA GLY A 189 15.07 -0.64 -13.05
C GLY A 189 13.90 -1.04 -13.95
N PRO A 190 14.18 -1.64 -15.12
CA PRO A 190 13.17 -1.96 -16.16
C PRO A 190 12.00 -2.82 -15.67
N LYS A 191 12.18 -3.62 -14.61
CA LYS A 191 11.12 -4.45 -14.03
C LYS A 191 9.94 -3.64 -13.50
N LEU A 192 10.16 -2.37 -13.14
CA LEU A 192 9.10 -1.48 -12.68
C LEU A 192 8.22 -0.96 -13.82
N ASN A 193 8.64 -1.13 -15.08
CA ASN A 193 7.81 -0.78 -16.25
C ASN A 193 6.79 -1.89 -16.55
N LEU A 194 5.96 -2.25 -15.54
CA LEU A 194 4.79 -3.11 -15.71
C LEU A 194 3.53 -2.25 -15.79
N PRO A 195 2.43 -2.76 -16.36
CA PRO A 195 1.16 -2.04 -16.36
C PRO A 195 0.75 -1.66 -14.93
N THR A 196 0.77 -0.37 -14.63
CA THR A 196 0.52 0.17 -13.29
C THR A 196 -0.55 1.26 -13.33
N LEU A 197 -1.55 1.16 -12.45
CA LEU A 197 -2.54 2.20 -12.22
C LEU A 197 -2.23 2.93 -10.92
N VAL A 198 -1.87 4.21 -11.01
CA VAL A 198 -1.64 5.09 -9.85
C VAL A 198 -2.91 5.89 -9.58
N VAL A 199 -3.53 5.69 -8.43
CA VAL A 199 -4.76 6.36 -7.97
C VAL A 199 -4.41 7.30 -6.83
N MET A 200 -4.54 8.61 -7.00
CA MET A 200 -4.26 9.57 -5.94
C MET A 200 -4.91 10.93 -6.18
N ASP A 201 -5.13 11.68 -5.10
CA ASP A 201 -5.57 13.08 -5.19
C ASP A 201 -4.37 13.98 -5.56
N PRO A 202 -4.49 14.87 -6.57
CA PRO A 202 -3.41 15.80 -6.92
C PRO A 202 -3.01 16.76 -5.79
N GLY A 203 -3.90 17.00 -4.85
CA GLY A 203 -3.66 17.81 -3.66
C GLY A 203 -3.24 17.02 -2.42
N ASP A 204 -2.80 15.77 -2.58
CA ASP A 204 -2.28 14.93 -1.49
C ASP A 204 -1.24 15.70 -0.67
N GLU A 205 -1.43 15.75 0.66
CA GLU A 205 -0.59 16.53 1.58
C GLU A 205 0.74 15.85 1.93
N LEU A 206 0.83 14.52 1.75
CA LEU A 206 2.01 13.72 2.11
C LEU A 206 2.86 13.37 0.88
N VAL A 207 2.22 13.11 -0.26
CA VAL A 207 2.88 12.58 -1.46
C VAL A 207 2.66 13.50 -2.64
N SER A 208 3.69 13.68 -3.46
CA SER A 208 3.66 14.54 -4.64
C SER A 208 3.32 13.75 -5.90
N LEU A 209 2.15 13.98 -6.49
CA LEU A 209 1.79 13.43 -7.80
C LEU A 209 2.78 13.86 -8.89
N GLY A 210 3.20 15.13 -8.87
CA GLY A 210 4.21 15.65 -9.80
C GLY A 210 5.56 14.94 -9.65
N GLY A 211 5.96 14.65 -8.41
CA GLY A 211 7.19 13.89 -8.14
C GLY A 211 7.12 12.45 -8.64
N ILE A 212 5.99 11.77 -8.46
CA ILE A 212 5.81 10.40 -8.99
C ILE A 212 5.79 10.39 -10.53
N ARG A 213 5.15 11.36 -11.16
CA ARG A 213 5.20 11.49 -12.63
C ARG A 213 6.61 11.71 -13.14
N LYS A 214 7.37 12.60 -12.48
CA LYS A 214 8.77 12.83 -12.81
C LYS A 214 9.62 11.56 -12.63
N LEU A 215 9.39 10.79 -11.57
CA LEU A 215 10.04 9.50 -11.36
C LEU A 215 9.72 8.54 -12.54
N ALA A 216 8.46 8.42 -12.92
CA ALA A 216 8.04 7.56 -14.04
C ALA A 216 8.69 7.99 -15.36
N GLU A 217 8.71 9.29 -15.66
CA GLU A 217 9.37 9.86 -16.84
C GLU A 217 10.88 9.60 -16.83
N THR A 218 11.55 9.87 -15.69
CA THR A 218 13.00 9.70 -15.53
C THR A 218 13.46 8.25 -15.76
N HIS A 219 12.64 7.29 -15.39
CA HIS A 219 12.95 5.86 -15.48
C HIS A 219 12.23 5.13 -16.61
N ASN A 220 11.62 5.88 -17.56
CA ASN A 220 10.90 5.33 -18.73
C ASN A 220 9.83 4.28 -18.34
N LEU A 221 9.03 4.58 -17.29
CA LEU A 221 7.94 3.73 -16.84
C LEU A 221 6.66 4.01 -17.66
N ASP A 222 6.71 3.80 -18.97
CA ASP A 222 5.68 4.20 -19.93
C ASP A 222 4.35 3.46 -19.78
N GLN A 223 4.35 2.32 -19.06
CA GLN A 223 3.15 1.55 -18.75
C GLN A 223 2.40 2.06 -17.51
N TRP A 224 2.91 3.12 -16.86
CA TRP A 224 2.24 3.72 -15.71
C TRP A 224 1.14 4.67 -16.15
N ARG A 225 -0.06 4.45 -15.67
CA ARG A 225 -1.24 5.29 -15.91
C ARG A 225 -1.67 5.96 -14.62
N PHE A 226 -2.02 7.23 -14.70
CA PHE A 226 -2.41 8.05 -13.55
C PHE A 226 -3.90 8.32 -13.58
N HIS A 227 -4.60 7.95 -12.51
CA HIS A 227 -6.01 8.25 -12.27
C HIS A 227 -6.10 9.29 -11.14
N PRO A 228 -6.20 10.59 -11.47
CA PRO A 228 -6.33 11.63 -10.46
C PRO A 228 -7.72 11.55 -9.82
N VAL A 229 -7.77 11.43 -8.49
CA VAL A 229 -9.02 11.43 -7.73
C VAL A 229 -9.50 12.86 -7.59
N GLN A 230 -10.61 13.20 -8.22
CA GLN A 230 -11.29 14.45 -8.01
C GLN A 230 -12.39 14.27 -6.97
N ASN A 231 -12.08 14.60 -5.73
CA ASN A 231 -13.04 14.45 -4.66
C ASN A 231 -14.20 15.43 -4.75
N ARG A 232 -15.38 14.89 -4.86
CA ARG A 232 -16.63 15.65 -4.86
C ARG A 232 -17.54 15.17 -3.73
N GLY A 233 -17.29 15.64 -2.51
CA GLY A 233 -18.30 15.50 -1.46
C GLY A 233 -17.91 14.80 -0.16
N SER A 234 -16.70 14.25 0.01
CA SER A 234 -16.26 13.74 1.31
C SER A 234 -15.79 14.90 2.23
N ARG A 235 -16.32 14.92 3.46
CA ARG A 235 -15.84 15.85 4.49
C ARG A 235 -14.41 15.51 4.94
N LEU A 236 -14.03 14.25 4.86
CA LEU A 236 -12.70 13.76 5.25
C LEU A 236 -11.63 14.32 4.31
N ASN A 237 -11.89 14.28 3.03
CA ASN A 237 -10.92 14.67 2.00
C ASN A 237 -10.62 16.18 1.92
N ARG A 238 -11.37 17.04 2.61
CA ARG A 238 -10.97 18.45 2.75
C ARG A 238 -9.73 18.63 3.62
N ALA A 239 -9.50 17.71 4.56
CA ALA A 239 -8.41 17.74 5.53
C ALA A 239 -7.31 16.71 5.25
N LEU A 240 -7.66 15.58 4.61
CA LEU A 240 -6.76 14.43 4.40
C LEU A 240 -7.03 13.83 3.03
N ARG A 241 -6.34 14.32 2.01
CA ARG A 241 -6.46 13.87 0.61
C ARG A 241 -5.62 12.64 0.30
N HIS A 242 -4.73 12.27 1.21
CA HIS A 242 -3.88 11.09 1.08
C HIS A 242 -4.69 9.79 1.10
N ILE A 243 -5.79 9.72 1.89
CA ILE A 243 -6.58 8.50 2.02
C ILE A 243 -7.59 8.43 0.86
N VAL A 244 -7.36 7.50 -0.08
CA VAL A 244 -8.14 7.34 -1.33
C VAL A 244 -8.60 5.89 -1.56
N ILE A 245 -8.93 5.16 -0.47
CA ILE A 245 -9.13 3.70 -0.48
C ILE A 245 -10.58 3.23 -0.24
N ASP A 246 -11.52 4.13 -0.03
CA ASP A 246 -12.92 3.80 0.21
C ASP A 246 -13.86 4.98 -0.11
N GLU A 247 -15.17 4.69 -0.18
CA GLU A 247 -16.22 5.70 -0.42
C GLU A 247 -16.22 6.80 0.66
N MET A 248 -15.90 6.45 1.90
CA MET A 248 -15.89 7.41 3.01
C MET A 248 -14.78 8.45 2.83
N SER A 249 -13.63 8.04 2.28
CA SER A 249 -12.48 8.92 2.08
C SER A 249 -12.60 9.79 0.82
N VAL A 250 -13.19 9.30 -0.27
CA VAL A 250 -13.24 10.05 -1.55
C VAL A 250 -14.65 10.46 -1.99
N GLY A 251 -15.70 9.94 -1.37
CA GLY A 251 -17.09 10.11 -1.79
C GLY A 251 -17.53 9.06 -2.79
N ARG A 252 -18.87 8.91 -2.92
CA ARG A 252 -19.49 7.82 -3.68
C ARG A 252 -19.11 7.82 -5.16
N GLU A 253 -19.18 8.98 -5.81
CA GLU A 253 -18.91 9.09 -7.25
C GLU A 253 -17.46 8.76 -7.56
N ALA A 254 -16.51 9.41 -6.85
CA ALA A 254 -15.09 9.16 -7.04
C ALA A 254 -14.71 7.70 -6.73
N TRP A 255 -15.35 7.10 -5.70
CA TRP A 255 -15.13 5.69 -5.41
C TRP A 255 -15.64 4.76 -6.51
N ALA A 256 -16.79 5.07 -7.13
CA ALA A 256 -17.32 4.32 -8.26
C ALA A 256 -16.39 4.41 -9.49
N GLU A 257 -15.84 5.60 -9.76
CA GLU A 257 -14.85 5.82 -10.82
C GLU A 257 -13.56 5.01 -10.57
N ILE A 258 -13.03 5.03 -9.34
CA ILE A 258 -11.86 4.24 -8.93
C ILE A 258 -12.11 2.75 -9.15
N ARG A 259 -13.23 2.22 -8.69
CA ARG A 259 -13.60 0.79 -8.88
C ARG A 259 -13.64 0.42 -10.36
N THR A 260 -14.22 1.29 -11.19
CA THR A 260 -14.30 1.10 -12.65
C THR A 260 -12.91 1.08 -13.28
N ALA A 261 -12.06 2.04 -12.91
CA ALA A 261 -10.67 2.12 -13.40
C ALA A 261 -9.85 0.89 -12.98
N MET A 262 -9.97 0.44 -11.72
CA MET A 262 -9.32 -0.78 -11.23
C MET A 262 -9.78 -2.01 -12.02
N ALA A 263 -11.09 -2.17 -12.18
CA ALA A 263 -11.66 -3.32 -12.89
C ALA A 263 -11.25 -3.34 -14.37
N ALA A 264 -11.19 -2.20 -15.02
CA ALA A 264 -10.71 -2.08 -16.40
C ALA A 264 -9.21 -2.41 -16.48
N HIS A 265 -8.40 -1.85 -15.59
CA HIS A 265 -6.95 -2.07 -15.55
C HIS A 265 -6.58 -3.54 -15.35
N LEU A 266 -7.26 -4.24 -14.43
CA LEU A 266 -6.97 -5.64 -14.09
C LEU A 266 -7.54 -6.65 -15.11
N ARG A 267 -8.44 -6.22 -16.02
CA ARG A 267 -9.05 -7.06 -17.08
C ARG A 267 -8.39 -6.94 -18.44
N GLN A 268 -7.55 -5.91 -18.65
CA GLN A 268 -6.88 -5.76 -19.94
C GLN A 268 -5.95 -6.95 -20.19
N ASP A 269 -6.06 -7.55 -21.38
CA ASP A 269 -5.10 -8.54 -21.83
C ASP A 269 -3.70 -7.90 -21.87
N PRO A 270 -2.63 -8.67 -21.65
CA PRO A 270 -1.27 -8.16 -21.79
C PRO A 270 -1.10 -7.59 -23.22
N PRO A 271 -0.32 -6.50 -23.37
CA PRO A 271 -0.07 -5.88 -24.68
C PRO A 271 0.59 -6.84 -25.65
#